data_1c812089022c99aaf9c9167016ebf0e7
#
_entry.id   1c812089022c99aaf9c9167016ebf0e7
#
_cell.length_a   1.000
_cell.length_b   1.000
_cell.length_c   1.000
_cell.angle_alpha   90.00
_cell.angle_beta   90.00
_cell.angle_gamma   90.00
#
_symmetry.space_group_name_H-M   'P 1'
#
loop_
_entity.id
_entity.type
_entity.pdbx_description
1 polymer ?
#
loop_
_entity_poly.entity_id
_entity_poly.type
_entity_poly.pdbx_seq_one_letter_code
_entity_poly.pdbx_strand_id
1 'polypeptide(L)'
;MTLATTASPVLHFLEDRWDSTVADGLDAPELLRYRSNLLGSDLRITNFAGGNTSSKVVETDPLTGKPVEVLWVKGSGGDLGSMKRTGFATLYLEKLLALEPIPLLVFSVCLIAPVDLLGLFSRPTSFSKKLLPLC
;
A
#
# COMPACT_ATOMS: atom_id res chain seq x y z
N MET A 1 25.78 21.77 -23.84
CA MET A 1 24.39 21.30 -24.02
C MET A 1 23.64 21.66 -22.74
N THR A 2 22.92 22.78 -22.76
CA THR A 2 22.22 23.32 -21.57
C THR A 2 20.89 22.58 -21.47
N LEU A 3 20.71 21.79 -20.41
CA LEU A 3 19.43 21.18 -20.10
C LEU A 3 18.44 22.29 -19.74
N ALA A 4 17.45 22.50 -20.59
CA ALA A 4 16.35 23.39 -20.30
C ALA A 4 15.56 22.84 -19.10
N THR A 5 15.63 23.53 -17.97
CA THR A 5 14.75 23.26 -16.83
C THR A 5 13.33 23.60 -17.27
N THR A 6 12.55 22.58 -17.61
CA THR A 6 11.12 22.78 -17.86
C THR A 6 10.45 23.11 -16.52
N ALA A 7 10.00 24.35 -16.37
CA ALA A 7 9.20 24.76 -15.23
C ALA A 7 7.96 23.84 -15.15
N SER A 8 7.71 23.28 -13.96
CA SER A 8 6.50 22.50 -13.72
C SER A 8 5.26 23.33 -14.03
N PRO A 9 4.21 22.74 -14.65
CA PRO A 9 2.99 23.46 -14.95
C PRO A 9 2.36 23.99 -13.65
N VAL A 10 2.04 25.28 -13.62
CA VAL A 10 1.33 25.89 -12.49
C VAL A 10 -0.09 25.34 -12.47
N LEU A 11 -0.44 24.56 -11.47
CA LEU A 11 -1.80 24.07 -11.24
C LEU A 11 -2.65 25.19 -10.65
N HIS A 12 -3.61 25.72 -11.42
CA HIS A 12 -4.46 26.85 -11.00
C HIS A 12 -5.35 26.58 -9.78
N PHE A 13 -5.61 25.31 -9.45
CA PHE A 13 -6.61 24.93 -8.47
C PHE A 13 -6.08 24.08 -7.30
N LEU A 14 -4.89 23.54 -7.42
CA LEU A 14 -4.26 22.69 -6.41
C LEU A 14 -2.86 23.23 -6.12
N GLU A 15 -2.58 23.43 -4.85
CA GLU A 15 -1.24 23.74 -4.38
C GLU A 15 -0.38 22.46 -4.44
N ASP A 16 0.84 22.57 -4.99
CA ASP A 16 1.81 21.49 -4.88
C ASP A 16 2.37 21.48 -3.45
N ARG A 17 2.00 20.45 -2.70
CA ARG A 17 2.39 20.27 -1.30
C ARG A 17 3.52 19.25 -1.15
N TRP A 18 4.11 18.82 -2.28
CA TRP A 18 5.23 17.90 -2.26
C TRP A 18 6.50 18.57 -1.76
N ASP A 19 7.15 17.96 -0.77
CA ASP A 19 8.45 18.40 -0.27
C ASP A 19 9.49 17.31 -0.55
N SER A 20 10.37 17.59 -1.54
CA SER A 20 11.42 16.64 -1.94
C SER A 20 12.44 16.44 -0.82
N THR A 21 12.68 17.42 0.03
CA THR A 21 13.65 17.28 1.14
C THR A 21 13.17 16.28 2.20
N VAL A 22 11.85 16.21 2.40
CA VAL A 22 11.23 15.20 3.25
C VAL A 22 11.20 13.85 2.55
N ALA A 23 10.81 13.83 1.27
CA ALA A 23 10.62 12.61 0.50
C ALA A 23 11.91 11.80 0.31
N ASP A 24 13.04 12.48 0.04
CA ASP A 24 14.34 11.86 -0.24
C ASP A 24 14.93 11.11 0.97
N GLY A 25 14.48 11.43 2.19
CA GLY A 25 14.92 10.75 3.42
C GLY A 25 14.07 9.54 3.83
N LEU A 26 12.98 9.24 3.09
CA LEU A 26 12.02 8.20 3.47
C LEU A 26 12.32 6.86 2.79
N ASP A 27 12.11 5.75 3.51
CA ASP A 27 12.04 4.43 2.90
C ASP A 27 10.78 4.29 2.03
N ALA A 28 10.73 3.29 1.16
CA ALA A 28 9.63 3.14 0.20
C ALA A 28 8.24 3.02 0.86
N PRO A 29 8.04 2.29 1.98
CA PRO A 29 6.78 2.30 2.72
C PRO A 29 6.42 3.66 3.34
N GLU A 30 7.38 4.39 3.90
CA GLU A 30 7.14 5.72 4.46
C GLU A 30 6.87 6.76 3.37
N LEU A 31 7.53 6.63 2.21
CA LEU A 31 7.24 7.47 1.05
C LEU A 31 5.81 7.23 0.54
N LEU A 32 5.34 5.97 0.52
CA LEU A 32 3.96 5.64 0.21
C LEU A 32 3.00 6.30 1.20
N ARG A 33 3.28 6.22 2.51
CA ARG A 33 2.49 6.85 3.56
C ARG A 33 2.46 8.38 3.40
N TYR A 34 3.61 9.00 3.20
CA TYR A 34 3.74 10.45 3.02
C TYR A 34 2.90 10.94 1.85
N ARG A 35 3.06 10.34 0.67
CA ARG A 35 2.27 10.63 -0.52
C ARG A 35 0.77 10.46 -0.28
N SER A 36 0.39 9.38 0.40
CA SER A 36 -1.00 9.07 0.72
C SER A 36 -1.62 10.12 1.62
N ASN A 37 -0.92 10.54 2.66
CA ASN A 37 -1.40 11.56 3.59
C ASN A 37 -1.52 12.93 2.92
N LEU A 38 -0.60 13.31 2.03
CA LEU A 38 -0.72 14.53 1.25
C LEU A 38 -1.99 14.54 0.39
N LEU A 39 -2.23 13.46 -0.37
CA LEU A 39 -3.41 13.34 -1.22
C LEU A 39 -4.71 13.27 -0.40
N GLY A 40 -4.70 12.51 0.69
CA GLY A 40 -5.86 12.32 1.55
C GLY A 40 -6.21 13.53 2.40
N SER A 41 -5.26 14.43 2.66
CA SER A 41 -5.51 15.67 3.40
C SER A 41 -6.24 16.73 2.59
N ASP A 42 -6.34 16.57 1.27
CA ASP A 42 -7.08 17.48 0.41
C ASP A 42 -8.46 16.88 0.07
N LEU A 43 -9.49 17.37 0.74
CA LEU A 43 -10.88 16.90 0.56
C LEU A 43 -11.47 17.25 -0.82
N ARG A 44 -10.76 18.02 -1.64
CA ARG A 44 -11.13 18.23 -3.05
C ARG A 44 -10.73 17.06 -3.94
N ILE A 45 -9.75 16.25 -3.47
CA ILE A 45 -9.22 15.07 -4.19
C ILE A 45 -9.83 13.79 -3.67
N THR A 46 -9.94 13.65 -2.34
CA THR A 46 -10.42 12.44 -1.68
C THR A 46 -11.49 12.76 -0.65
N ASN A 47 -12.48 11.86 -0.51
CA ASN A 47 -13.44 11.93 0.58
C ASN A 47 -12.81 11.41 1.89
N PHE A 48 -13.32 11.90 3.03
CA PHE A 48 -12.97 11.36 4.34
C PHE A 48 -13.22 9.85 4.38
N ALA A 49 -12.30 9.11 4.97
CA ALA A 49 -12.26 7.64 4.99
C ALA A 49 -12.18 6.97 3.61
N GLY A 50 -12.01 7.74 2.53
CA GLY A 50 -11.88 7.27 1.17
C GLY A 50 -10.44 7.17 0.68
N GLY A 51 -10.33 6.89 -0.62
CA GLY A 51 -9.07 6.77 -1.34
C GLY A 51 -8.39 5.41 -1.19
N ASN A 52 -7.68 5.01 -2.24
CA ASN A 52 -6.83 3.83 -2.26
C ASN A 52 -5.42 4.21 -2.69
N THR A 53 -4.45 3.50 -2.15
CA THR A 53 -3.03 3.70 -2.49
C THR A 53 -2.28 2.39 -2.32
N SER A 54 -1.27 2.20 -3.15
CA SER A 54 -0.40 1.04 -3.07
C SER A 54 0.99 1.36 -3.62
N SER A 55 1.96 0.53 -3.28
CA SER A 55 3.30 0.53 -3.86
C SER A 55 3.88 -0.88 -3.85
N LYS A 56 4.64 -1.20 -4.88
CA LYS A 56 5.48 -2.40 -4.91
C LYS A 56 6.83 -2.05 -4.29
N VAL A 57 7.27 -2.89 -3.36
CA VAL A 57 8.51 -2.68 -2.61
C VAL A 57 9.26 -3.99 -2.54
N VAL A 58 10.58 -3.95 -2.73
CA VAL A 58 11.43 -5.12 -2.47
C VAL A 58 11.83 -5.10 -1.01
N GLU A 59 11.53 -6.18 -0.31
CA GLU A 59 11.85 -6.37 1.10
C GLU A 59 12.53 -7.72 1.33
N THR A 60 13.17 -7.86 2.49
CA THR A 60 13.69 -9.17 2.91
C THR A 60 12.55 -10.01 3.49
N ASP A 61 12.33 -11.19 2.90
CA ASP A 61 11.37 -12.14 3.42
C ASP A 61 11.82 -12.65 4.81
N PRO A 62 11.01 -12.49 5.84
CA PRO A 62 11.40 -12.89 7.20
C PRO A 62 11.53 -14.41 7.38
N LEU A 63 10.99 -15.22 6.49
CA LEU A 63 11.06 -16.69 6.57
C LEU A 63 12.29 -17.24 5.84
N THR A 64 12.63 -16.67 4.69
CA THR A 64 13.70 -17.21 3.82
C THR A 64 14.97 -16.38 3.84
N GLY A 65 14.90 -15.13 4.33
CA GLY A 65 16.01 -14.16 4.29
C GLY A 65 16.33 -13.63 2.89
N LYS A 66 15.53 -13.99 1.87
CA LYS A 66 15.75 -13.59 0.48
C LYS A 66 14.95 -12.31 0.15
N PRO A 67 15.43 -11.53 -0.84
CA PRO A 67 14.64 -10.40 -1.35
C PRO A 67 13.36 -10.92 -2.02
N VAL A 68 12.25 -10.25 -1.76
CA VAL A 68 10.93 -10.57 -2.32
C VAL A 68 10.17 -9.29 -2.64
N GLU A 69 9.44 -9.30 -3.76
CA GLU A 69 8.54 -8.21 -4.10
C GLU A 69 7.25 -8.29 -3.29
N VAL A 70 6.94 -7.22 -2.59
CA VAL A 70 5.77 -7.07 -1.71
C VAL A 70 4.91 -5.92 -2.21
N LEU A 71 3.62 -6.16 -2.33
CA LEU A 71 2.64 -5.10 -2.54
C LEU A 71 2.20 -4.55 -1.18
N TRP A 72 2.49 -3.29 -0.94
CA TRP A 72 1.88 -2.53 0.14
C TRP A 72 0.59 -1.91 -0.37
N VAL A 73 -0.53 -2.15 0.28
CA VAL A 73 -1.85 -1.63 -0.11
C VAL A 73 -2.60 -1.13 1.10
N LYS A 74 -3.29 -0.01 0.94
CA LYS A 74 -4.13 0.55 2.00
C LYS A 74 -5.21 -0.45 2.42
N GLY A 75 -5.29 -0.72 3.73
CA GLY A 75 -6.37 -1.49 4.32
C GLY A 75 -7.72 -0.79 4.18
N SER A 76 -8.80 -1.58 4.16
CA SER A 76 -10.16 -1.05 4.10
C SER A 76 -10.54 -0.28 5.36
N GLY A 77 -11.38 0.74 5.23
CA GLY A 77 -11.97 1.50 6.35
C GLY A 77 -11.08 2.56 6.98
N GLY A 78 -9.80 2.70 6.55
CA GLY A 78 -8.92 3.77 7.02
C GLY A 78 -9.03 5.03 6.17
N ASP A 79 -8.86 6.19 6.79
CA ASP A 79 -8.75 7.46 6.08
C ASP A 79 -7.36 7.63 5.46
N LEU A 80 -7.31 8.07 4.19
CA LEU A 80 -6.04 8.22 3.47
C LEU A 80 -5.18 9.36 4.03
N GLY A 81 -5.81 10.43 4.49
CA GLY A 81 -5.15 11.64 5.00
C GLY A 81 -4.47 11.47 6.35
N SER A 82 -4.92 10.52 7.16
CA SER A 82 -4.40 10.26 8.50
C SER A 82 -3.77 8.87 8.65
N MET A 83 -3.43 8.25 7.53
CA MET A 83 -2.95 6.88 7.49
C MET A 83 -1.61 6.69 8.17
N LYS A 84 -1.51 5.63 8.96
CA LYS A 84 -0.26 5.18 9.59
C LYS A 84 0.32 3.99 8.84
N ARG A 85 1.61 3.71 9.02
CA ARG A 85 2.28 2.53 8.43
C ARG A 85 1.53 1.22 8.72
N THR A 86 0.96 1.09 9.91
CA THR A 86 0.16 -0.08 10.34
C THR A 86 -1.19 -0.22 9.63
N GLY A 87 -1.62 0.80 8.90
CA GLY A 87 -2.85 0.78 8.10
C GLY A 87 -2.67 0.13 6.73
N PHE A 88 -1.45 -0.26 6.36
CA PHE A 88 -1.19 -1.00 5.13
C PHE A 88 -1.19 -2.50 5.37
N ALA A 89 -1.82 -3.23 4.46
CA ALA A 89 -1.63 -4.66 4.30
C ALA A 89 -0.43 -4.92 3.37
N THR A 90 0.34 -5.96 3.65
CA THR A 90 1.47 -6.39 2.83
C THR A 90 1.20 -7.76 2.24
N LEU A 91 1.33 -7.89 0.93
CA LEU A 91 1.02 -9.08 0.16
C LEU A 91 2.25 -9.50 -0.66
N TYR A 92 2.55 -10.79 -0.73
CA TYR A 92 3.53 -11.30 -1.69
C TYR A 92 3.00 -11.11 -3.12
N LEU A 93 3.68 -10.28 -3.91
CA LEU A 93 3.21 -9.94 -5.26
C LEU A 93 3.12 -11.17 -6.17
N GLU A 94 4.11 -12.05 -6.13
CA GLU A 94 4.12 -13.29 -6.89
C GLU A 94 2.88 -14.15 -6.59
N LYS A 95 2.54 -14.32 -5.31
CA LYS A 95 1.37 -15.09 -4.90
C LYS A 95 0.06 -14.44 -5.34
N LEU A 96 0.00 -13.12 -5.30
CA LEU A 96 -1.16 -12.36 -5.76
C LEU A 96 -1.37 -12.55 -7.27
N LEU A 97 -0.30 -12.45 -8.06
CA LEU A 97 -0.36 -12.63 -9.52
C LEU A 97 -0.72 -14.08 -9.90
N ALA A 98 -0.30 -15.06 -9.11
CA ALA A 98 -0.68 -16.45 -9.33
C ALA A 98 -2.20 -16.72 -9.23
N LEU A 99 -2.97 -15.78 -8.67
CA LEU A 99 -4.44 -15.88 -8.62
C LEU A 99 -5.12 -15.38 -9.90
N GLU A 100 -4.43 -14.64 -10.74
CA GLU A 100 -5.01 -14.06 -11.96
C GLU A 100 -5.77 -15.08 -12.83
N PRO A 101 -5.27 -16.32 -13.05
CA PRO A 101 -5.98 -17.34 -13.82
C PRO A 101 -7.18 -17.96 -13.09
N ILE A 102 -7.42 -17.62 -11.82
CA ILE A 102 -8.53 -18.21 -11.05
C ILE A 102 -9.84 -17.50 -11.42
N PRO A 103 -10.88 -18.22 -11.88
CA PRO A 103 -12.16 -17.61 -12.20
C PRO A 103 -12.75 -16.83 -11.02
N LEU A 104 -13.37 -15.70 -11.30
CA LEU A 104 -13.91 -14.77 -10.29
C LEU A 104 -14.85 -15.46 -9.29
N LEU A 105 -15.57 -16.50 -9.73
CA LEU A 105 -16.45 -17.32 -8.90
C LEU A 105 -15.68 -18.05 -7.78
N VAL A 106 -14.52 -18.62 -8.12
CA VAL A 106 -13.66 -19.34 -7.15
C VAL A 106 -13.03 -18.32 -6.19
N PHE A 107 -12.65 -17.14 -6.68
CA PHE A 107 -12.12 -16.08 -5.84
C PHE A 107 -13.16 -15.58 -4.83
N SER A 108 -14.43 -15.44 -5.22
CA SER A 108 -15.51 -15.07 -4.31
C SER A 108 -15.78 -16.14 -3.24
N VAL A 109 -15.70 -17.40 -3.60
CA VAL A 109 -15.85 -18.53 -2.63
C VAL A 109 -14.67 -18.57 -1.67
N CYS A 110 -13.44 -18.33 -2.15
CA CYS A 110 -12.25 -18.26 -1.30
C CYS A 110 -12.28 -17.06 -0.34
N LEU A 111 -12.92 -15.94 -0.72
CA LEU A 111 -13.05 -14.77 0.16
C LEU A 111 -14.06 -14.99 1.29
N ILE A 112 -15.00 -15.93 1.10
CA ILE A 112 -16.06 -16.28 2.06
C ILE A 112 -15.65 -17.49 2.92
N ALA A 113 -14.69 -18.30 2.45
CA ALA A 113 -14.20 -19.46 3.19
C ALA A 113 -13.26 -19.05 4.33
N PRO A 114 -13.37 -19.67 5.51
CA PRO A 114 -12.65 -19.24 6.68
C PRO A 114 -11.14 -19.46 6.57
N VAL A 115 -10.41 -18.43 6.91
CA VAL A 115 -9.11 -18.33 7.59
C VAL A 115 -7.87 -18.99 6.98
N ASP A 116 -7.91 -20.18 6.38
CA ASP A 116 -6.67 -20.85 5.91
C ASP A 116 -6.05 -20.20 4.65
N LEU A 117 -6.82 -19.42 3.93
CA LEU A 117 -6.33 -18.69 2.76
C LEU A 117 -5.56 -17.40 3.12
N LEU A 118 -5.78 -16.86 4.32
CA LEU A 118 -5.05 -15.67 4.81
C LEU A 118 -3.54 -15.93 4.95
N GLY A 119 -3.14 -17.16 5.27
CA GLY A 119 -1.73 -17.57 5.31
C GLY A 119 -1.04 -17.56 3.95
N LEU A 120 -1.81 -17.63 2.85
CA LEU A 120 -1.28 -17.58 1.48
C LEU A 120 -0.93 -16.14 1.03
N PHE A 121 -1.58 -15.12 1.61
CA PHE A 121 -1.54 -13.77 1.07
C PHE A 121 -0.77 -12.77 1.93
N SER A 122 -0.85 -12.85 3.24
CA SER A 122 -0.25 -11.85 4.10
C SER A 122 1.06 -12.34 4.72
N ARG A 123 2.03 -11.44 4.79
CA ARG A 123 3.17 -11.62 5.68
C ARG A 123 2.65 -11.56 7.13
N PRO A 124 3.19 -12.35 8.05
CA PRO A 124 2.84 -12.23 9.45
C PRO A 124 3.30 -10.84 9.94
N THR A 125 2.36 -9.90 9.99
CA THR A 125 2.55 -8.65 10.69
C THR A 125 2.28 -8.90 12.17
N SER A 126 2.77 -8.04 13.06
CA SER A 126 2.53 -8.15 14.50
C SER A 126 1.03 -8.22 14.87
N PHE A 127 0.17 -7.83 13.95
CA PHE A 127 -1.28 -7.87 14.07
C PHE A 127 -1.85 -9.30 13.85
N SER A 128 -1.25 -10.07 12.93
CA SER A 128 -1.66 -11.46 12.66
C SER A 128 -1.37 -12.40 13.84
N LYS A 129 -0.32 -12.11 14.62
CA LYS A 129 0.01 -12.92 15.81
C LYS A 129 -1.03 -12.85 16.94
N LYS A 130 -1.91 -11.84 16.94
CA LYS A 130 -2.97 -11.68 17.96
C LYS A 130 -4.26 -12.42 17.59
N LEU A 131 -4.43 -12.83 16.33
CA LEU A 131 -5.63 -13.54 15.86
C LEU A 131 -5.44 -15.06 15.80
N LEU A 132 -4.21 -15.56 15.83
CA LEU A 132 -3.92 -17.00 15.82
C LEU A 132 -4.38 -17.81 17.04
N PRO A 133 -4.62 -17.26 18.25
CA PRO A 133 -5.12 -18.05 19.39
C PRO A 133 -6.64 -18.25 19.40
N LEU A 134 -7.37 -17.77 18.41
CA LEU A 134 -8.84 -17.81 18.37
C LEU A 134 -9.41 -18.72 17.26
N CYS A 135 -8.54 -19.50 16.59
CA CYS A 135 -8.91 -20.55 15.64
C CYS A 135 -8.42 -21.90 16.11
#